data_2ae07294321179f39b834c06b673df26
#
_entry.id   2ae07294321179f39b834c06b673df26
#
_cell.length_a   1.000
_cell.length_b   1.000
_cell.length_c   1.000
_cell.angle_alpha   90.00
_cell.angle_beta   90.00
_cell.angle_gamma   90.00
#
_symmetry.space_group_name_H-M   'P 1'
#
loop_
_entity.id
_entity.type
_entity.pdbx_description
1 polymer ?
#
loop_
_entity_poly.entity_id
_entity_poly.type
_entity_poly.pdbx_seq_one_letter_code
_entity_poly.pdbx_strand_id
1 'polypeptide(L)'
;MARYSMSARLREQGRRRKGTSPTRASLSKYKSPKFRKVFANNVDCPPSILQIHVTPIMNENLPYALWKNFLGNAPEWYKRTLVVFLLINPIALYFLGPFVTGWLFIAEFIFTLALALRCYPLQPGGLLAIQAVLLGMTSPEMVYQETINNFEVILLLMFMVAGIYFMKELLLFVFTRILLNVRSKIRLSLLFSLVAAVLSAFLDALTVTAVLISVGVGFYAVYHKVASGQKHHSGGHDHSVDDAVQEQHREELDQFRAFLRSLLMHGVVGTALGGVSTMVGEPQNLLIAKVAGWSFIEFALIMAPVSMPALVAGLATCAALEATGKFGYGASLPENVRHELEEYQKEQEGLRNARSNGRLLVQALVALILALALAFHWAAVGLVGLMVIVLLTAFNGVIEEHQLGKAFEEALPFTSLLVVFFAIVAMIHDQHLFTPVIDAVLSMQPEVRPSMFFLANGILSMISDNVFVATVYINEVKAALDSGAITRPEFDQLAIAINTGTNLPSVATPNGQAAFLFLLTSGLAPLIRLSYGRMVIMALPYTVVLGGVGLACVALFI
;
A
#
# COMPACT_ATOMS: atom_id res chain seq x y z
N MET A 1 1.18 -8.51 47.38
CA MET A 1 1.43 -7.53 48.46
C MET A 1 2.90 -7.14 48.54
N ALA A 2 3.51 -6.59 47.50
CA ALA A 2 4.92 -6.18 47.52
C ALA A 2 5.22 -5.01 46.52
N ARG A 3 4.30 -4.07 46.40
CA ARG A 3 4.47 -2.87 45.53
C ARG A 3 4.04 -1.54 46.18
N TYR A 4 3.94 -1.47 47.53
CA TYR A 4 3.51 -0.26 48.23
C TYR A 4 4.56 0.33 49.19
N SER A 5 5.83 -0.09 49.17
CA SER A 5 6.82 0.38 50.15
C SER A 5 7.93 1.28 49.60
N MET A 6 7.93 1.62 48.28
CA MET A 6 9.02 2.41 47.67
C MET A 6 8.68 3.89 47.38
N SER A 7 7.41 4.29 47.50
CA SER A 7 6.98 5.68 47.29
C SER A 7 6.99 6.54 48.55
N ALA A 8 7.17 5.96 49.75
CA ALA A 8 7.18 6.71 50.99
C ALA A 8 8.58 7.25 51.40
N ARG A 9 9.67 6.68 50.88
CA ARG A 9 11.04 7.14 51.27
C ARG A 9 11.59 8.28 50.42
N LEU A 10 10.95 8.65 49.32
CA LEU A 10 11.40 9.79 48.48
C LEU A 10 10.70 11.14 48.81
N ARG A 11 9.72 11.15 49.72
CA ARG A 11 9.03 12.37 50.15
C ARG A 11 9.63 13.07 51.40
N GLU A 12 10.52 12.42 52.10
CA GLU A 12 11.10 13.01 53.34
C GLU A 12 12.44 13.71 53.14
N GLN A 13 13.11 13.57 52.01
CA GLN A 13 14.38 14.29 51.71
C GLN A 13 14.20 15.62 50.96
N GLY A 14 12.98 16.02 50.60
CA GLY A 14 12.68 17.25 49.86
C GLY A 14 12.36 18.50 50.71
N ARG A 15 12.43 18.45 52.04
CA ARG A 15 11.91 19.50 52.93
C ARG A 15 12.94 20.24 53.80
N ARG A 16 14.23 20.24 53.47
CA ARG A 16 15.21 21.13 54.11
C ARG A 16 16.22 21.65 53.12
N ARG A 17 15.92 22.74 52.43
CA ARG A 17 16.84 23.78 51.94
C ARG A 17 16.09 24.82 51.12
N LYS A 18 15.46 25.77 51.79
CA LYS A 18 15.19 27.12 51.25
C LYS A 18 16.38 27.99 51.60
N GLY A 19 16.96 28.66 50.62
CA GLY A 19 17.86 29.76 50.86
C GLY A 19 18.96 29.88 49.80
N THR A 20 18.93 31.02 49.12
CA THR A 20 19.99 31.70 48.37
C THR A 20 20.30 31.23 46.94
N SER A 21 19.95 32.09 45.99
CA SER A 21 20.43 32.16 44.62
C SER A 21 21.93 32.43 44.54
N PRO A 22 22.73 31.69 43.77
CA PRO A 22 24.11 32.06 43.51
C PRO A 22 24.23 32.92 42.27
N THR A 23 24.94 34.00 42.44
CA THR A 23 25.42 34.96 41.45
C THR A 23 26.38 34.30 40.42
N ARG A 24 26.48 34.95 39.28
CA ARG A 24 27.15 34.59 38.00
C ARG A 24 28.67 34.31 38.02
N ALA A 25 29.30 34.00 39.15
CA ALA A 25 30.76 33.97 39.29
C ALA A 25 31.40 32.60 39.61
N SER A 26 30.67 31.45 39.52
CA SER A 26 31.23 30.14 39.93
C SER A 26 31.25 29.06 38.88
N LEU A 27 31.16 29.38 37.59
CA LEU A 27 31.18 28.39 36.49
C LEU A 27 32.57 28.15 35.85
N SER A 28 33.66 28.55 36.49
CA SER A 28 35.01 28.40 35.92
C SER A 28 35.86 27.25 36.50
N LYS A 29 35.32 26.33 37.31
CA LYS A 29 36.13 25.32 38.02
C LYS A 29 35.90 23.86 37.69
N TYR A 30 35.21 23.53 36.60
CA TYR A 30 35.11 22.12 36.16
C TYR A 30 35.61 21.94 34.73
N LYS A 31 36.94 22.08 34.51
CA LYS A 31 37.65 21.58 33.34
C LYS A 31 38.45 20.34 33.77
N SER A 32 37.84 19.17 33.72
CA SER A 32 38.56 17.88 33.81
C SER A 32 38.32 17.06 32.55
N PRO A 33 39.36 16.64 31.85
CA PRO A 33 39.23 15.93 30.54
C PRO A 33 38.69 14.50 30.64
N LYS A 34 38.43 13.97 31.84
CA LYS A 34 38.00 12.57 32.04
C LYS A 34 36.49 12.34 31.89
N PHE A 35 35.66 13.37 31.84
CA PHE A 35 34.20 13.21 31.68
C PHE A 35 33.70 13.16 30.22
N ARG A 36 34.59 13.43 29.27
CA ARG A 36 34.22 13.46 27.84
C ARG A 36 34.25 12.10 27.16
N LYS A 37 34.77 11.04 27.82
CA LYS A 37 34.90 9.68 27.23
C LYS A 37 33.82 8.70 27.64
N VAL A 38 32.93 9.01 28.58
CA VAL A 38 31.88 8.08 29.05
C VAL A 38 30.52 8.31 28.33
N PHE A 39 30.32 9.47 27.68
CA PHE A 39 29.09 9.75 26.93
C PHE A 39 29.24 9.67 25.40
N ALA A 40 30.40 9.24 24.89
CA ALA A 40 30.66 9.21 23.44
C ALA A 40 30.46 7.83 22.78
N ASN A 41 30.10 6.81 23.53
CA ASN A 41 30.04 5.44 23.01
C ASN A 41 28.71 4.74 23.26
N ASN A 42 27.57 5.32 23.02
CA ASN A 42 26.30 4.58 22.89
C ASN A 42 25.10 5.49 22.54
N VAL A 43 25.19 6.29 21.50
CA VAL A 43 24.00 6.76 20.78
C VAL A 43 24.45 7.04 19.34
N ASP A 44 24.26 6.08 18.45
CA ASP A 44 24.24 6.30 17.00
C ASP A 44 22.94 7.03 16.65
N CYS A 45 22.91 8.35 16.90
CA CYS A 45 21.94 9.23 16.25
C CYS A 45 22.54 9.66 14.90
N PRO A 46 21.84 9.46 13.78
CA PRO A 46 22.30 9.99 12.49
C PRO A 46 22.44 11.51 12.57
N PRO A 47 23.44 12.12 11.93
CA PRO A 47 23.74 13.56 12.05
C PRO A 47 22.70 14.50 11.44
N SER A 48 21.58 14.01 10.94
CA SER A 48 20.50 14.80 10.34
C SER A 48 19.52 15.43 11.33
N ILE A 49 19.60 15.15 12.64
CA ILE A 49 18.65 15.67 13.64
C ILE A 49 19.16 16.95 14.36
N LEU A 50 20.38 17.41 14.10
CA LEU A 50 20.97 18.57 14.79
C LEU A 50 21.33 19.76 13.87
N GLN A 51 20.71 19.86 12.70
CA GLN A 51 20.52 21.15 12.05
C GLN A 51 19.16 21.71 12.47
N ILE A 52 19.05 22.13 13.75
CA ILE A 52 18.11 23.19 14.10
C ILE A 52 18.61 24.42 13.31
N HIS A 53 18.07 24.60 12.11
CA HIS A 53 18.04 25.91 11.49
C HIS A 53 17.27 26.80 12.47
N VAL A 54 18.02 27.53 13.28
CA VAL A 54 17.48 28.71 13.96
C VAL A 54 17.22 29.73 12.85
N THR A 55 16.13 29.52 12.12
CA THR A 55 15.52 30.59 11.37
C THR A 55 15.15 31.67 12.39
N PRO A 56 15.43 32.95 12.13
CA PRO A 56 15.03 34.02 13.03
C PRO A 56 13.53 33.86 13.28
N ILE A 57 13.13 33.93 14.57
CA ILE A 57 11.72 33.95 14.96
C ILE A 57 11.14 35.23 14.35
N MET A 58 10.72 35.13 13.08
CA MET A 58 9.75 36.07 12.55
C MET A 58 8.51 35.89 13.42
N ASN A 59 7.95 36.98 13.90
CA ASN A 59 6.68 37.03 14.61
C ASN A 59 5.59 36.55 13.62
N GLU A 60 5.50 35.20 13.40
CA GLU A 60 4.46 34.62 12.57
C GLU A 60 3.14 34.86 13.32
N ASN A 61 2.24 35.62 12.73
CA ASN A 61 0.90 35.80 13.26
C ASN A 61 0.22 34.44 13.41
N LEU A 62 -0.44 34.17 14.53
CA LEU A 62 -1.09 32.92 14.85
C LEU A 62 -1.99 32.36 13.67
N PRO A 63 -2.81 33.18 12.99
CA PRO A 63 -3.57 32.70 11.84
C PRO A 63 -2.71 32.15 10.69
N TYR A 64 -1.58 32.78 10.42
CA TYR A 64 -0.64 32.29 9.40
C TYR A 64 0.03 30.97 9.81
N ALA A 65 0.43 30.85 11.07
CA ALA A 65 0.99 29.60 11.61
C ALA A 65 -0.04 28.45 11.57
N LEU A 66 -1.30 28.71 11.94
CA LEU A 66 -2.40 27.73 11.84
C LEU A 66 -2.63 27.29 10.40
N TRP A 67 -2.66 28.23 9.45
CA TRP A 67 -2.79 27.91 8.03
C TRP A 67 -1.62 27.08 7.50
N LYS A 68 -0.40 27.41 7.91
CA LYS A 68 0.79 26.67 7.53
C LYS A 68 0.79 25.23 8.08
N ASN A 69 0.28 25.03 9.28
CA ASN A 69 0.13 23.72 9.91
C ASN A 69 -1.02 22.90 9.31
N PHE A 70 -2.06 23.55 8.77
CA PHE A 70 -3.17 22.86 8.13
C PHE A 70 -2.68 22.05 6.93
N LEU A 71 -2.84 20.73 6.97
CA LEU A 71 -2.35 19.74 5.99
C LEU A 71 -0.84 19.86 5.68
N GLY A 72 -0.05 20.42 6.57
CA GLY A 72 1.42 20.44 6.49
C GLY A 72 1.95 21.00 5.17
N ASN A 73 2.74 20.21 4.43
CA ASN A 73 3.38 20.60 3.18
C ASN A 73 2.50 20.39 1.92
N ALA A 74 1.20 20.12 2.07
CA ALA A 74 0.31 20.01 0.93
C ALA A 74 0.27 21.33 0.13
N PRO A 75 0.08 21.30 -1.20
CA PRO A 75 0.05 22.50 -2.03
C PRO A 75 -1.03 23.50 -1.58
N GLU A 76 -0.75 24.78 -1.65
CA GLU A 76 -1.66 25.84 -1.18
C GLU A 76 -3.04 25.80 -1.89
N TRP A 77 -3.05 25.51 -3.18
CA TRP A 77 -4.31 25.35 -3.91
C TRP A 77 -5.15 24.20 -3.36
N TYR A 78 -4.51 23.06 -2.98
CA TYR A 78 -5.19 21.90 -2.41
C TYR A 78 -5.82 22.22 -1.06
N LYS A 79 -5.07 22.90 -0.18
CA LYS A 79 -5.58 23.38 1.13
C LYS A 79 -6.81 24.27 0.95
N ARG A 80 -6.74 25.23 0.03
CA ARG A 80 -7.86 26.13 -0.27
C ARG A 80 -9.06 25.37 -0.83
N THR A 81 -8.86 24.41 -1.73
CA THR A 81 -9.94 23.58 -2.27
C THR A 81 -10.65 22.81 -1.16
N LEU A 82 -9.90 22.18 -0.26
CA LEU A 82 -10.53 21.47 0.85
C LEU A 82 -11.33 22.39 1.79
N VAL A 83 -10.80 23.58 2.11
CA VAL A 83 -11.57 24.56 2.89
C VAL A 83 -12.84 24.99 2.15
N VAL A 84 -12.77 25.17 0.84
CA VAL A 84 -13.97 25.47 0.02
C VAL A 84 -14.99 24.34 0.10
N PHE A 85 -14.58 23.07 0.01
CA PHE A 85 -15.44 21.91 0.21
C PHE A 85 -16.15 21.96 1.58
N LEU A 86 -15.38 22.13 2.65
CA LEU A 86 -15.93 22.21 4.00
C LEU A 86 -16.91 23.37 4.19
N LEU A 87 -16.79 24.47 3.44
CA LEU A 87 -17.71 25.60 3.47
C LEU A 87 -18.92 25.43 2.57
N ILE A 88 -18.77 24.76 1.44
CA ILE A 88 -19.85 24.55 0.47
C ILE A 88 -20.85 23.50 0.97
N ASN A 89 -20.38 22.42 1.62
CA ASN A 89 -21.25 21.31 2.01
C ASN A 89 -22.44 21.71 2.92
N PRO A 90 -22.29 22.53 3.99
CA PRO A 90 -23.42 23.00 4.76
C PRO A 90 -24.39 23.85 3.93
N ILE A 91 -23.89 24.65 3.00
CA ILE A 91 -24.69 25.50 2.11
C ILE A 91 -25.46 24.61 1.12
N ALA A 92 -24.78 23.63 0.50
CA ALA A 92 -25.41 22.66 -0.39
C ALA A 92 -26.51 21.87 0.32
N LEU A 93 -26.26 21.42 1.54
CA LEU A 93 -27.25 20.70 2.33
C LEU A 93 -28.51 21.54 2.57
N TYR A 94 -28.34 22.82 2.89
CA TYR A 94 -29.48 23.73 3.15
C TYR A 94 -30.29 24.02 1.88
N PHE A 95 -29.65 24.24 0.72
CA PHE A 95 -30.34 24.65 -0.52
C PHE A 95 -30.70 23.50 -1.46
N LEU A 96 -29.89 22.44 -1.52
CA LEU A 96 -30.01 21.35 -2.50
C LEU A 96 -30.50 20.05 -1.86
N GLY A 97 -30.54 19.98 -0.54
CA GLY A 97 -30.95 18.80 0.21
C GLY A 97 -29.88 17.69 0.31
N PRO A 98 -30.17 16.64 1.10
CA PRO A 98 -29.18 15.62 1.47
C PRO A 98 -28.73 14.76 0.30
N PHE A 99 -29.61 14.43 -0.65
CA PHE A 99 -29.25 13.58 -1.79
C PHE A 99 -28.17 14.21 -2.68
N VAL A 100 -28.36 15.48 -3.09
CA VAL A 100 -27.38 16.19 -3.94
C VAL A 100 -26.08 16.45 -3.18
N THR A 101 -26.20 16.81 -1.89
CA THR A 101 -25.03 17.02 -1.03
C THR A 101 -24.26 15.74 -0.81
N GLY A 102 -24.91 14.59 -0.69
CA GLY A 102 -24.25 13.29 -0.60
C GLY A 102 -23.38 12.97 -1.84
N TRP A 103 -23.92 13.24 -3.04
CA TRP A 103 -23.12 13.10 -4.28
C TRP A 103 -21.96 14.09 -4.35
N LEU A 104 -22.12 15.29 -3.80
CA LEU A 104 -21.01 16.26 -3.67
C LEU A 104 -19.92 15.72 -2.75
N PHE A 105 -20.27 15.19 -1.56
CA PHE A 105 -19.33 14.53 -0.67
C PHE A 105 -18.56 13.37 -1.33
N ILE A 106 -19.26 12.53 -2.12
CA ILE A 106 -18.61 11.45 -2.88
C ILE A 106 -17.60 12.02 -3.87
N ALA A 107 -17.98 13.03 -4.64
CA ALA A 107 -17.08 13.67 -5.62
C ALA A 107 -15.85 14.29 -4.95
N GLU A 108 -16.04 14.98 -3.82
CA GLU A 108 -14.97 15.57 -3.02
C GLU A 108 -14.06 14.50 -2.41
N PHE A 109 -14.63 13.39 -1.93
CA PHE A 109 -13.88 12.28 -1.39
C PHE A 109 -13.04 11.60 -2.48
N ILE A 110 -13.62 11.33 -3.67
CA ILE A 110 -12.89 10.83 -4.85
C ILE A 110 -11.76 11.79 -5.24
N PHE A 111 -11.99 13.11 -5.17
CA PHE A 111 -10.95 14.10 -5.39
C PHE A 111 -9.78 13.93 -4.42
N THR A 112 -10.05 13.66 -3.13
CA THR A 112 -8.96 13.43 -2.15
C THR A 112 -8.18 12.15 -2.46
N LEU A 113 -8.85 11.09 -2.90
CA LEU A 113 -8.23 9.82 -3.31
C LEU A 113 -7.40 9.98 -4.60
N ALA A 114 -7.95 10.65 -5.60
CA ALA A 114 -7.26 10.93 -6.86
C ALA A 114 -6.00 11.78 -6.70
N LEU A 115 -5.94 12.58 -5.64
CA LEU A 115 -4.80 13.45 -5.32
C LEU A 115 -3.94 12.94 -4.13
N ALA A 116 -3.98 11.65 -3.86
CA ALA A 116 -3.21 10.99 -2.79
C ALA A 116 -1.70 11.32 -2.82
N LEU A 117 -1.14 11.56 -4.01
CA LEU A 117 0.26 12.01 -4.19
C LEU A 117 0.53 13.44 -3.68
N ARG A 118 -0.50 14.25 -3.47
CA ARG A 118 -0.38 15.63 -2.98
C ARG A 118 -0.59 15.75 -1.49
N CYS A 119 -1.49 14.93 -0.97
CA CYS A 119 -1.79 14.80 0.45
C CYS A 119 -2.34 13.41 0.68
N TYR A 120 -1.83 12.70 1.68
CA TYR A 120 -2.35 11.37 2.01
C TYR A 120 -3.84 11.47 2.38
N PRO A 121 -4.73 10.63 1.82
CA PRO A 121 -6.19 10.85 1.87
C PRO A 121 -6.81 10.76 3.25
N LEU A 122 -6.12 10.18 4.25
CA LEU A 122 -6.64 10.02 5.61
C LEU A 122 -7.07 11.36 6.22
N GLN A 123 -6.24 12.41 6.10
CA GLN A 123 -6.54 13.69 6.71
C GLN A 123 -7.66 14.44 5.97
N PRO A 124 -7.58 14.69 4.65
CA PRO A 124 -8.62 15.42 3.95
C PRO A 124 -9.93 14.62 3.86
N GLY A 125 -9.88 13.32 3.59
CA GLY A 125 -11.04 12.45 3.59
C GLY A 125 -11.67 12.30 4.98
N GLY A 126 -10.84 12.23 6.03
CA GLY A 126 -11.31 12.20 7.41
C GLY A 126 -12.05 13.47 7.83
N LEU A 127 -11.61 14.65 7.35
CA LEU A 127 -12.33 15.92 7.59
C LEU A 127 -13.70 15.93 6.92
N LEU A 128 -13.82 15.39 5.70
CA LEU A 128 -15.10 15.23 5.01
C LEU A 128 -16.01 14.24 5.76
N ALA A 129 -15.47 13.11 6.22
CA ALA A 129 -16.22 12.13 7.00
C ALA A 129 -16.74 12.72 8.34
N ILE A 130 -15.90 13.45 9.06
CA ILE A 130 -16.30 14.18 10.28
C ILE A 130 -17.40 15.18 9.95
N GLN A 131 -17.27 15.93 8.86
CA GLN A 131 -18.28 16.90 8.45
C GLN A 131 -19.60 16.22 8.08
N ALA A 132 -19.58 15.08 7.40
CA ALA A 132 -20.79 14.32 7.06
C ALA A 132 -21.59 13.94 8.33
N VAL A 133 -20.89 13.48 9.38
CA VAL A 133 -21.48 13.18 10.68
C VAL A 133 -22.03 14.45 11.36
N LEU A 134 -21.25 15.54 11.39
CA LEU A 134 -21.65 16.79 12.02
C LEU A 134 -22.87 17.44 11.35
N LEU A 135 -23.03 17.24 10.05
CA LEU A 135 -24.18 17.74 9.28
C LEU A 135 -25.41 16.81 9.33
N GLY A 136 -25.31 15.67 10.04
CA GLY A 136 -26.40 14.70 10.13
C GLY A 136 -26.65 13.92 8.83
N MET A 137 -25.66 13.87 7.93
CA MET A 137 -25.74 13.06 6.72
C MET A 137 -25.61 11.55 7.03
N THR A 138 -24.99 11.21 8.14
CA THR A 138 -24.95 9.89 8.78
C THR A 138 -24.76 10.05 10.28
N SER A 139 -24.89 8.96 11.04
CA SER A 139 -24.70 8.97 12.49
C SER A 139 -23.39 8.27 12.92
N PRO A 140 -22.84 8.61 14.09
CA PRO A 140 -21.70 7.88 14.64
C PRO A 140 -21.99 6.37 14.82
N GLU A 141 -23.23 6.03 15.13
CA GLU A 141 -23.71 4.66 15.32
C GLU A 141 -23.65 3.88 14.01
N MET A 142 -24.07 4.47 12.88
CA MET A 142 -23.98 3.85 11.56
C MET A 142 -22.53 3.65 11.13
N VAL A 143 -21.66 4.63 11.34
CA VAL A 143 -20.21 4.50 11.09
C VAL A 143 -19.61 3.35 11.91
N TYR A 144 -20.02 3.23 13.18
CA TYR A 144 -19.58 2.14 14.06
C TYR A 144 -20.10 0.78 13.57
N GLN A 145 -21.35 0.67 13.14
CA GLN A 145 -21.91 -0.57 12.58
C GLN A 145 -21.19 -0.98 11.29
N GLU A 146 -20.93 -0.05 10.35
CA GLU A 146 -20.17 -0.32 9.14
C GLU A 146 -18.75 -0.83 9.48
N THR A 147 -18.11 -0.24 10.50
CA THR A 147 -16.78 -0.67 10.97
C THR A 147 -16.83 -2.08 11.56
N ILE A 148 -17.83 -2.42 12.37
CA ILE A 148 -18.02 -3.77 12.92
C ILE A 148 -18.31 -4.79 11.81
N ASN A 149 -19.22 -4.44 10.89
CA ASN A 149 -19.56 -5.31 9.78
C ASN A 149 -18.33 -5.69 8.94
N ASN A 150 -17.35 -4.81 8.87
CA ASN A 150 -16.12 -4.99 8.10
C ASN A 150 -14.88 -5.25 8.96
N PHE A 151 -15.05 -5.65 10.23
CA PHE A 151 -13.95 -5.85 11.18
C PHE A 151 -12.93 -6.89 10.73
N GLU A 152 -13.36 -7.94 10.02
CA GLU A 152 -12.44 -8.96 9.47
C GLU A 152 -11.48 -8.39 8.44
N VAL A 153 -11.93 -7.41 7.64
CA VAL A 153 -11.07 -6.71 6.67
C VAL A 153 -10.02 -5.85 7.40
N ILE A 154 -10.43 -5.22 8.51
CA ILE A 154 -9.51 -4.48 9.38
C ILE A 154 -8.45 -5.42 9.97
N LEU A 155 -8.86 -6.59 10.49
CA LEU A 155 -7.93 -7.60 11.03
C LEU A 155 -7.01 -8.16 9.95
N LEU A 156 -7.51 -8.38 8.72
CA LEU A 156 -6.68 -8.78 7.58
C LEU A 156 -5.56 -7.76 7.37
N LEU A 157 -5.91 -6.49 7.20
CA LEU A 157 -4.93 -5.44 6.92
C LEU A 157 -3.91 -5.29 8.05
N MET A 158 -4.38 -5.33 9.30
CA MET A 158 -3.47 -5.19 10.45
C MET A 158 -2.52 -6.37 10.59
N PHE A 159 -3.03 -7.60 10.59
CA PHE A 159 -2.22 -8.75 10.96
C PHE A 159 -1.57 -9.44 9.76
N MET A 160 -2.23 -9.49 8.60
CA MET A 160 -1.63 -10.13 7.43
C MET A 160 -0.46 -9.30 6.91
N VAL A 161 -0.64 -7.97 6.72
CA VAL A 161 0.44 -7.08 6.26
C VAL A 161 1.61 -7.09 7.23
N ALA A 162 1.34 -6.97 8.56
CA ALA A 162 2.38 -7.07 9.57
C ALA A 162 3.04 -8.46 9.62
N GLY A 163 2.29 -9.55 9.39
CA GLY A 163 2.82 -10.91 9.33
C GLY A 163 3.80 -11.10 8.18
N ILE A 164 3.43 -10.61 7.01
CA ILE A 164 4.23 -10.74 5.81
C ILE A 164 5.51 -9.87 5.87
N TYR A 165 5.52 -8.79 6.65
CA TYR A 165 6.73 -8.01 6.93
C TYR A 165 7.89 -8.91 7.38
N PHE A 166 7.64 -9.94 8.19
CA PHE A 166 8.64 -10.89 8.66
C PHE A 166 9.04 -11.95 7.63
N MET A 167 8.38 -12.01 6.45
CA MET A 167 8.72 -12.89 5.33
C MET A 167 9.59 -12.20 4.27
N LYS A 168 9.92 -10.93 4.46
CA LYS A 168 10.67 -10.12 3.47
C LYS A 168 11.99 -10.76 3.03
N GLU A 169 12.73 -11.44 3.94
CA GLU A 169 14.01 -12.08 3.59
C GLU A 169 13.84 -13.19 2.56
N LEU A 170 12.79 -14.02 2.70
CA LEU A 170 12.48 -15.08 1.74
C LEU A 170 12.10 -14.50 0.38
N LEU A 171 11.23 -13.50 0.38
CA LEU A 171 10.75 -12.87 -0.84
C LEU A 171 11.90 -12.16 -1.59
N LEU A 172 12.76 -11.42 -0.86
CA LEU A 172 13.97 -10.82 -1.40
C LEU A 172 14.89 -11.89 -2.01
N PHE A 173 15.07 -13.02 -1.33
CA PHE A 173 15.87 -14.12 -1.84
C PHE A 173 15.32 -14.67 -3.17
N VAL A 174 14.01 -14.90 -3.26
CA VAL A 174 13.36 -15.43 -4.47
C VAL A 174 13.54 -14.46 -5.65
N PHE A 175 13.18 -13.19 -5.49
CA PHE A 175 13.27 -12.21 -6.57
C PHE A 175 14.72 -11.93 -7.00
N THR A 176 15.66 -11.89 -6.05
CA THR A 176 17.09 -11.74 -6.34
C THR A 176 17.62 -12.92 -7.17
N ARG A 177 17.25 -14.15 -6.80
CA ARG A 177 17.64 -15.36 -7.55
C ARG A 177 17.10 -15.36 -8.97
N ILE A 178 15.85 -14.96 -9.16
CA ILE A 178 15.25 -14.87 -10.49
C ILE A 178 16.00 -13.82 -11.33
N LEU A 179 16.24 -12.63 -10.78
CA LEU A 179 16.87 -11.53 -11.49
C LEU A 179 18.27 -11.86 -11.99
N LEU A 180 19.09 -12.51 -11.16
CA LEU A 180 20.48 -12.80 -11.51
C LEU A 180 20.64 -14.06 -12.37
N ASN A 181 19.82 -15.09 -12.17
CA ASN A 181 19.97 -16.37 -12.88
C ASN A 181 19.33 -16.36 -14.28
N VAL A 182 18.36 -15.48 -14.55
CA VAL A 182 17.64 -15.46 -15.83
C VAL A 182 18.20 -14.37 -16.75
N ARG A 183 18.84 -14.77 -17.85
CA ARG A 183 19.48 -13.83 -18.79
C ARG A 183 18.50 -13.24 -19.81
N SER A 184 17.49 -14.01 -20.23
CA SER A 184 16.51 -13.54 -21.22
C SER A 184 15.55 -12.54 -20.59
N LYS A 185 15.47 -11.30 -21.10
CA LYS A 185 14.58 -10.25 -20.61
C LYS A 185 13.12 -10.70 -20.60
N ILE A 186 12.63 -11.39 -21.65
CA ILE A 186 11.26 -11.89 -21.73
C ILE A 186 10.99 -12.93 -20.63
N ARG A 187 11.89 -13.93 -20.48
CA ARG A 187 11.73 -14.97 -19.45
C ARG A 187 11.82 -14.37 -18.04
N LEU A 188 12.70 -13.39 -17.85
CA LEU A 188 12.87 -12.70 -16.57
C LEU A 188 11.59 -11.95 -16.20
N SER A 189 11.06 -11.13 -17.10
CA SER A 189 9.85 -10.35 -16.87
C SER A 189 8.63 -11.24 -16.66
N LEU A 190 8.50 -12.34 -17.43
CA LEU A 190 7.44 -13.35 -17.23
C LEU A 190 7.54 -14.02 -15.86
N LEU A 191 8.72 -14.45 -15.43
CA LEU A 191 8.91 -15.06 -14.12
C LEU A 191 8.67 -14.07 -12.98
N PHE A 192 9.12 -12.82 -13.13
CA PHE A 192 8.85 -11.76 -12.16
C PHE A 192 7.35 -11.50 -12.01
N SER A 193 6.64 -11.36 -13.12
CA SER A 193 5.19 -11.16 -13.12
C SER A 193 4.44 -12.37 -12.58
N LEU A 194 4.81 -13.59 -12.99
CA LEU A 194 4.17 -14.83 -12.54
C LEU A 194 4.38 -15.07 -11.04
N VAL A 195 5.61 -14.90 -10.54
CA VAL A 195 5.93 -15.08 -9.12
C VAL A 195 5.22 -13.99 -8.30
N ALA A 196 5.20 -12.75 -8.77
CA ALA A 196 4.44 -11.70 -8.13
C ALA A 196 2.93 -12.02 -8.08
N ALA A 197 2.37 -12.59 -9.16
CA ALA A 197 0.97 -13.03 -9.19
C ALA A 197 0.70 -14.17 -8.19
N VAL A 198 1.53 -15.21 -8.19
CA VAL A 198 1.38 -16.34 -7.25
C VAL A 198 1.50 -15.86 -5.80
N LEU A 199 2.47 -15.03 -5.51
CA LEU A 199 2.65 -14.49 -4.16
C LEU A 199 1.48 -13.60 -3.76
N SER A 200 1.01 -12.71 -4.63
CA SER A 200 -0.10 -11.81 -4.35
C SER A 200 -1.45 -12.53 -4.17
N ALA A 201 -1.60 -13.73 -4.70
CA ALA A 201 -2.78 -14.54 -4.43
C ALA A 201 -2.88 -15.04 -2.97
N PHE A 202 -1.76 -15.09 -2.24
CA PHE A 202 -1.73 -15.53 -0.83
C PHE A 202 -1.22 -14.45 0.12
N LEU A 203 -0.52 -13.47 -0.42
CA LEU A 203 0.05 -12.34 0.28
C LEU A 203 -0.55 -11.08 -0.33
N ASP A 204 -0.82 -10.07 0.47
CA ASP A 204 -1.32 -8.79 -0.03
C ASP A 204 -0.41 -8.16 -1.11
N ALA A 205 -1.03 -7.56 -2.13
CA ALA A 205 -0.33 -6.94 -3.27
C ALA A 205 0.66 -5.83 -2.85
N LEU A 206 0.33 -5.06 -1.80
CA LEU A 206 1.22 -4.01 -1.25
C LEU A 206 2.53 -4.61 -0.74
N THR A 207 2.46 -5.72 -0.03
CA THR A 207 3.64 -6.37 0.54
C THR A 207 4.55 -6.95 -0.54
N VAL A 208 3.99 -7.62 -1.55
CA VAL A 208 4.79 -8.10 -2.69
C VAL A 208 5.47 -6.91 -3.38
N THR A 209 4.75 -5.82 -3.56
CA THR A 209 5.29 -4.58 -4.15
C THR A 209 6.39 -3.96 -3.28
N ALA A 210 6.25 -3.95 -1.95
CA ALA A 210 7.30 -3.49 -1.03
C ALA A 210 8.62 -4.25 -1.22
N VAL A 211 8.53 -5.57 -1.44
CA VAL A 211 9.69 -6.40 -1.73
C VAL A 211 10.30 -6.07 -3.10
N LEU A 212 9.47 -5.92 -4.14
CA LEU A 212 9.92 -5.51 -5.46
C LEU A 212 10.67 -4.17 -5.41
N ILE A 213 10.13 -3.19 -4.67
CA ILE A 213 10.78 -1.90 -4.41
C ILE A 213 12.11 -2.10 -3.71
N SER A 214 12.16 -2.93 -2.66
CA SER A 214 13.37 -3.18 -1.88
C SER A 214 14.47 -3.82 -2.72
N VAL A 215 14.12 -4.79 -3.59
CA VAL A 215 15.03 -5.38 -4.59
C VAL A 215 15.56 -4.30 -5.54
N GLY A 216 14.65 -3.48 -6.07
CA GLY A 216 15.01 -2.40 -7.00
C GLY A 216 15.95 -1.36 -6.39
N VAL A 217 15.64 -0.89 -5.17
CA VAL A 217 16.51 0.06 -4.42
C VAL A 217 17.87 -0.55 -4.13
N GLY A 218 17.89 -1.81 -3.64
CA GLY A 218 19.12 -2.51 -3.30
C GLY A 218 20.07 -2.62 -4.49
N PHE A 219 19.57 -3.10 -5.62
CA PHE A 219 20.39 -3.24 -6.82
C PHE A 219 20.77 -1.90 -7.44
N TYR A 220 19.87 -0.94 -7.45
CA TYR A 220 20.18 0.40 -7.91
C TYR A 220 21.32 1.03 -7.09
N ALA A 221 21.22 0.95 -5.75
CA ALA A 221 22.23 1.51 -4.86
C ALA A 221 23.61 0.86 -5.04
N VAL A 222 23.67 -0.47 -5.24
CA VAL A 222 24.92 -1.20 -5.51
C VAL A 222 25.57 -0.68 -6.79
N TYR A 223 24.85 -0.68 -7.91
CA TYR A 223 25.42 -0.24 -9.18
C TYR A 223 25.74 1.25 -9.20
N HIS A 224 24.89 2.10 -8.61
CA HIS A 224 25.15 3.54 -8.54
C HIS A 224 26.46 3.87 -7.79
N LYS A 225 26.79 3.11 -6.75
CA LYS A 225 28.10 3.21 -6.07
C LYS A 225 29.26 2.93 -7.02
N VAL A 226 29.19 1.81 -7.75
CA VAL A 226 30.23 1.42 -8.71
C VAL A 226 30.35 2.44 -9.82
N ALA A 227 29.25 2.89 -10.39
CA ALA A 227 29.19 3.94 -11.40
C ALA A 227 29.78 5.29 -10.93
N SER A 228 29.80 5.51 -9.61
CA SER A 228 30.45 6.66 -8.97
C SER A 228 31.93 6.41 -8.56
N GLY A 229 32.52 5.30 -9.02
CA GLY A 229 33.93 4.95 -8.74
C GLY A 229 34.21 4.47 -7.32
N GLN A 230 33.17 4.05 -6.58
CA GLN A 230 33.29 3.53 -5.21
C GLN A 230 33.19 2.00 -5.18
N LYS A 231 33.84 1.37 -4.19
CA LYS A 231 33.71 -0.08 -3.95
C LYS A 231 32.38 -0.36 -3.22
N HIS A 232 31.85 -1.57 -3.39
CA HIS A 232 30.58 -2.03 -2.78
C HIS A 232 30.50 -1.78 -1.26
N HIS A 233 31.62 -1.88 -0.54
CA HIS A 233 31.69 -1.73 0.93
C HIS A 233 31.91 -0.30 1.44
N SER A 234 32.08 0.70 0.57
CA SER A 234 32.26 2.08 1.02
C SER A 234 30.97 2.58 1.68
N GLY A 235 31.06 3.10 2.92
CA GLY A 235 29.92 3.71 3.61
C GLY A 235 29.58 5.11 3.09
N GLY A 236 28.32 5.57 3.29
CA GLY A 236 27.97 6.99 3.15
C GLY A 236 27.75 7.50 1.72
N HIS A 237 27.42 6.65 0.75
CA HIS A 237 27.13 7.06 -0.62
C HIS A 237 25.65 7.50 -0.77
N ASP A 238 25.45 8.70 -1.30
CA ASP A 238 24.12 9.19 -1.68
C ASP A 238 23.81 8.80 -3.13
N HIS A 239 22.90 7.84 -3.28
CA HIS A 239 22.46 7.34 -4.60
C HIS A 239 21.25 8.10 -5.18
N SER A 240 20.82 9.17 -4.51
CA SER A 240 19.72 10.04 -5.00
C SER A 240 20.20 11.10 -6.00
N VAL A 241 21.51 11.37 -6.06
CA VAL A 241 22.12 12.43 -6.86
C VAL A 241 23.18 11.85 -7.80
N ASP A 242 23.10 12.22 -9.08
CA ASP A 242 24.00 11.68 -10.12
C ASP A 242 25.34 12.45 -10.26
N ASP A 243 25.61 13.44 -9.41
CA ASP A 243 26.79 14.32 -9.54
C ASP A 243 28.12 13.56 -9.46
N ALA A 244 28.16 12.48 -8.70
CA ALA A 244 29.33 11.64 -8.53
C ALA A 244 29.48 10.56 -9.61
N VAL A 245 28.48 10.36 -10.48
CA VAL A 245 28.49 9.31 -11.52
C VAL A 245 29.49 9.66 -12.60
N GLN A 246 30.42 8.74 -12.89
CA GLN A 246 31.42 8.91 -13.94
C GLN A 246 30.77 8.93 -15.32
N GLU A 247 31.22 9.80 -16.21
CA GLU A 247 30.63 10.02 -17.55
C GLU A 247 30.49 8.73 -18.35
N GLN A 248 31.49 7.85 -18.29
CA GLN A 248 31.50 6.56 -18.97
C GLN A 248 30.41 5.59 -18.52
N HIS A 249 29.83 5.74 -17.31
CA HIS A 249 28.80 4.88 -16.75
C HIS A 249 27.38 5.48 -16.85
N ARG A 250 27.23 6.72 -17.34
CA ARG A 250 25.91 7.40 -17.39
C ARG A 250 24.93 6.70 -18.30
N GLU A 251 25.38 6.27 -19.48
CA GLU A 251 24.52 5.57 -20.43
C GLU A 251 24.05 4.22 -19.88
N GLU A 252 24.96 3.44 -19.28
CA GLU A 252 24.63 2.16 -18.64
C GLU A 252 23.67 2.34 -17.46
N LEU A 253 23.85 3.40 -16.66
CA LEU A 253 22.95 3.72 -15.56
C LEU A 253 21.54 4.07 -16.07
N ASP A 254 21.43 4.81 -17.17
CA ASP A 254 20.13 5.14 -17.75
C ASP A 254 19.43 3.93 -18.40
N GLN A 255 20.20 3.01 -19.01
CA GLN A 255 19.69 1.71 -19.48
C GLN A 255 19.24 0.84 -18.29
N PHE A 256 20.00 0.82 -17.20
CA PHE A 256 19.62 0.10 -15.98
C PHE A 256 18.34 0.65 -15.34
N ARG A 257 18.18 1.97 -15.30
CA ARG A 257 16.93 2.61 -14.88
C ARG A 257 15.74 2.18 -15.74
N ALA A 258 15.92 2.15 -17.05
CA ALA A 258 14.88 1.71 -17.99
C ALA A 258 14.53 0.23 -17.78
N PHE A 259 15.53 -0.62 -17.56
CA PHE A 259 15.34 -2.04 -17.24
C PHE A 259 14.57 -2.22 -15.92
N LEU A 260 14.97 -1.53 -14.84
CA LEU A 260 14.29 -1.62 -13.56
C LEU A 260 12.82 -1.15 -13.66
N ARG A 261 12.56 -0.05 -14.39
CA ARG A 261 11.18 0.39 -14.63
C ARG A 261 10.34 -0.68 -15.31
N SER A 262 10.86 -1.28 -16.39
CA SER A 262 10.18 -2.37 -17.12
C SER A 262 9.87 -3.53 -16.19
N LEU A 263 10.88 -4.04 -15.50
CA LEU A 263 10.76 -5.19 -14.63
C LEU A 263 9.79 -4.98 -13.47
N LEU A 264 9.87 -3.82 -12.80
CA LEU A 264 8.99 -3.47 -11.69
C LEU A 264 7.54 -3.27 -12.13
N MET A 265 7.32 -2.64 -13.29
CA MET A 265 5.96 -2.50 -13.83
C MET A 265 5.33 -3.86 -14.14
N HIS A 266 6.08 -4.80 -14.72
CA HIS A 266 5.60 -6.17 -14.91
C HIS A 266 5.32 -6.88 -13.59
N GLY A 267 6.16 -6.69 -12.57
CA GLY A 267 5.96 -7.24 -11.24
C GLY A 267 4.70 -6.70 -10.57
N VAL A 268 4.50 -5.38 -10.61
CA VAL A 268 3.32 -4.74 -9.99
C VAL A 268 2.02 -5.06 -10.74
N VAL A 269 2.05 -5.17 -12.09
CA VAL A 269 0.90 -5.73 -12.82
C VAL A 269 0.66 -7.19 -12.43
N GLY A 270 1.73 -7.97 -12.22
CA GLY A 270 1.64 -9.34 -11.72
C GLY A 270 0.88 -9.42 -10.40
N THR A 271 1.10 -8.49 -9.47
CA THR A 271 0.34 -8.50 -8.20
C THR A 271 -1.16 -8.32 -8.41
N ALA A 272 -1.58 -7.45 -9.33
CA ALA A 272 -2.99 -7.27 -9.66
C ALA A 272 -3.60 -8.53 -10.33
N LEU A 273 -2.83 -9.20 -11.23
CA LEU A 273 -3.25 -10.44 -11.88
C LEU A 273 -3.48 -11.61 -10.89
N GLY A 274 -2.65 -11.70 -9.86
CA GLY A 274 -2.80 -12.71 -8.81
C GLY A 274 -3.82 -12.29 -7.77
N GLY A 275 -3.80 -11.02 -7.38
CA GLY A 275 -4.66 -10.45 -6.35
C GLY A 275 -6.14 -10.66 -6.62
N VAL A 276 -6.60 -10.49 -7.87
CA VAL A 276 -8.01 -10.68 -8.25
C VAL A 276 -8.53 -12.11 -8.03
N SER A 277 -7.63 -13.10 -7.95
CA SER A 277 -7.99 -14.52 -7.96
C SER A 277 -8.41 -15.08 -6.60
N THR A 278 -8.06 -14.43 -5.50
CA THR A 278 -8.34 -14.91 -4.14
C THR A 278 -8.85 -13.81 -3.22
N MET A 279 -9.55 -14.20 -2.17
CA MET A 279 -10.10 -13.26 -1.20
C MET A 279 -9.05 -12.52 -0.36
N VAL A 280 -7.79 -12.98 -0.36
CA VAL A 280 -6.70 -12.39 0.45
C VAL A 280 -5.82 -11.47 -0.38
N GLY A 281 -5.83 -11.65 -1.71
CA GLY A 281 -4.93 -10.92 -2.60
C GLY A 281 -5.14 -9.41 -2.63
N GLU A 282 -6.37 -8.97 -2.36
CA GLU A 282 -6.76 -7.55 -2.28
C GLU A 282 -7.84 -7.36 -1.19
N PRO A 283 -7.85 -6.25 -0.44
CA PRO A 283 -8.80 -6.04 0.66
C PRO A 283 -10.28 -6.07 0.24
N GLN A 284 -10.62 -5.53 -0.94
CA GLN A 284 -11.98 -5.54 -1.45
C GLN A 284 -12.50 -6.95 -1.74
N ASN A 285 -11.62 -7.88 -2.10
CA ASN A 285 -12.01 -9.26 -2.36
C ASN A 285 -12.54 -9.94 -1.09
N LEU A 286 -11.86 -9.71 0.06
CA LEU A 286 -12.32 -10.24 1.35
C LEU A 286 -13.68 -9.68 1.73
N LEU A 287 -13.90 -8.39 1.49
CA LEU A 287 -15.18 -7.74 1.74
C LEU A 287 -16.28 -8.35 0.88
N ILE A 288 -16.06 -8.51 -0.43
CA ILE A 288 -17.01 -9.16 -1.36
C ILE A 288 -17.26 -10.60 -0.94
N ALA A 289 -16.21 -11.38 -0.64
CA ALA A 289 -16.32 -12.77 -0.21
C ALA A 289 -17.17 -12.90 1.06
N LYS A 290 -16.98 -12.01 2.03
CA LYS A 290 -17.73 -11.97 3.28
C LYS A 290 -19.23 -11.67 3.04
N VAL A 291 -19.53 -10.64 2.26
CA VAL A 291 -20.91 -10.27 1.92
C VAL A 291 -21.61 -11.38 1.13
N ALA A 292 -20.87 -12.06 0.24
CA ALA A 292 -21.35 -13.18 -0.54
C ALA A 292 -21.43 -14.50 0.26
N GLY A 293 -20.72 -14.60 1.38
CA GLY A 293 -20.63 -15.82 2.18
C GLY A 293 -19.76 -16.90 1.54
N TRP A 294 -18.77 -16.52 0.71
CA TRP A 294 -17.88 -17.46 0.02
C TRP A 294 -16.65 -17.80 0.87
N SER A 295 -16.29 -19.08 0.91
CA SER A 295 -15.02 -19.55 1.47
C SER A 295 -13.85 -19.21 0.54
N PHE A 296 -12.59 -19.37 1.02
CA PHE A 296 -11.39 -19.08 0.23
C PHE A 296 -11.32 -19.86 -1.08
N ILE A 297 -11.62 -21.17 -1.03
CA ILE A 297 -11.59 -22.02 -2.23
C ILE A 297 -12.77 -21.70 -3.15
N GLU A 298 -13.97 -21.49 -2.60
CA GLU A 298 -15.14 -21.10 -3.41
C GLU A 298 -14.88 -19.79 -4.14
N PHE A 299 -14.37 -18.77 -3.46
CA PHE A 299 -14.01 -17.51 -4.10
C PHE A 299 -13.05 -17.73 -5.27
N ALA A 300 -11.96 -18.48 -5.05
CA ALA A 300 -10.97 -18.74 -6.09
C ALA A 300 -11.57 -19.48 -7.30
N LEU A 301 -12.45 -20.47 -7.06
CA LEU A 301 -13.11 -21.21 -8.13
C LEU A 301 -14.13 -20.38 -8.90
N ILE A 302 -14.90 -19.56 -8.18
CA ILE A 302 -15.93 -18.66 -8.76
C ILE A 302 -15.27 -17.56 -9.61
N MET A 303 -14.11 -17.03 -9.18
CA MET A 303 -13.36 -16.02 -9.93
C MET A 303 -12.57 -16.60 -11.11
N ALA A 304 -12.23 -17.90 -11.08
CA ALA A 304 -11.35 -18.54 -12.07
C ALA A 304 -11.79 -18.35 -13.55
N PRO A 305 -13.10 -18.39 -13.92
CA PRO A 305 -13.53 -18.19 -15.30
C PRO A 305 -13.11 -16.84 -15.90
N VAL A 306 -12.93 -15.82 -15.07
CA VAL A 306 -12.48 -14.48 -15.47
C VAL A 306 -10.99 -14.25 -15.15
N SER A 307 -10.56 -14.63 -13.94
CA SER A 307 -9.19 -14.33 -13.47
C SER A 307 -8.12 -15.16 -14.19
N MET A 308 -8.37 -16.41 -14.54
CA MET A 308 -7.38 -17.24 -15.22
C MET A 308 -7.13 -16.81 -16.68
N PRO A 309 -8.16 -16.56 -17.51
CA PRO A 309 -7.94 -15.94 -18.82
C PRO A 309 -7.24 -14.58 -18.73
N ALA A 310 -7.59 -13.74 -17.76
CA ALA A 310 -6.93 -12.46 -17.52
C ALA A 310 -5.44 -12.63 -17.16
N LEU A 311 -5.09 -13.60 -16.31
CA LEU A 311 -3.70 -13.94 -15.99
C LEU A 311 -2.91 -14.33 -17.24
N VAL A 312 -3.46 -15.24 -18.07
CA VAL A 312 -2.82 -15.68 -19.32
C VAL A 312 -2.64 -14.50 -20.27
N ALA A 313 -3.68 -13.67 -20.46
CA ALA A 313 -3.63 -12.50 -21.32
C ALA A 313 -2.62 -11.44 -20.80
N GLY A 314 -2.55 -11.24 -19.49
CA GLY A 314 -1.58 -10.35 -18.85
C GLY A 314 -0.14 -10.82 -19.06
N LEU A 315 0.14 -12.11 -18.87
CA LEU A 315 1.46 -12.70 -19.15
C LEU A 315 1.83 -12.64 -20.63
N ALA A 316 0.86 -12.89 -21.53
CA ALA A 316 1.07 -12.73 -22.97
C ALA A 316 1.38 -11.26 -23.34
N THR A 317 0.70 -10.31 -22.70
CA THR A 317 0.98 -8.87 -22.86
C THR A 317 2.38 -8.51 -22.36
N CYS A 318 2.82 -9.06 -21.22
CA CYS A 318 4.20 -8.92 -20.72
C CYS A 318 5.22 -9.38 -21.76
N ALA A 319 5.05 -10.59 -22.31
CA ALA A 319 5.94 -11.12 -23.35
C ALA A 319 5.96 -10.25 -24.62
N ALA A 320 4.79 -9.80 -25.07
CA ALA A 320 4.66 -8.95 -26.25
C ALA A 320 5.32 -7.57 -26.06
N LEU A 321 5.16 -6.97 -24.90
CA LEU A 321 5.78 -5.67 -24.56
C LEU A 321 7.30 -5.78 -24.50
N GLU A 322 7.85 -6.83 -23.88
CA GLU A 322 9.29 -7.06 -23.83
C GLU A 322 9.87 -7.39 -25.22
N ALA A 323 9.13 -8.13 -26.04
CA ALA A 323 9.55 -8.45 -27.41
C ALA A 323 9.55 -7.22 -28.33
N THR A 324 8.53 -6.36 -28.22
CA THR A 324 8.35 -5.20 -29.10
C THR A 324 9.10 -3.95 -28.64
N GLY A 325 9.44 -3.84 -27.36
CA GLY A 325 10.09 -2.67 -26.78
C GLY A 325 9.23 -1.39 -26.78
N LYS A 326 7.90 -1.54 -26.92
CA LYS A 326 6.97 -0.39 -26.96
C LYS A 326 6.55 0.04 -25.55
N PHE A 327 5.97 1.24 -25.44
CA PHE A 327 5.44 1.82 -24.20
C PHE A 327 6.46 1.95 -23.05
N GLY A 328 7.77 1.95 -23.35
CA GLY A 328 8.84 2.07 -22.35
C GLY A 328 9.36 0.75 -21.79
N TYR A 329 8.99 -0.37 -22.42
CA TYR A 329 9.49 -1.73 -22.12
C TYR A 329 10.63 -2.14 -23.04
N GLY A 330 11.17 -3.33 -22.84
CA GLY A 330 12.16 -3.95 -23.72
C GLY A 330 13.62 -3.63 -23.40
N ALA A 331 13.92 -2.86 -22.36
CA ALA A 331 15.29 -2.62 -21.93
C ALA A 331 15.89 -3.91 -21.33
N SER A 332 17.15 -4.22 -21.70
CA SER A 332 17.90 -5.33 -21.14
C SER A 332 18.81 -4.85 -20.00
N LEU A 333 19.11 -5.74 -19.06
CA LEU A 333 20.12 -5.49 -18.04
C LEU A 333 21.51 -5.44 -18.71
N PRO A 334 22.26 -4.31 -18.61
CA PRO A 334 23.61 -4.22 -19.17
C PRO A 334 24.54 -5.28 -18.56
N GLU A 335 25.45 -5.83 -19.34
CA GLU A 335 26.34 -6.92 -18.87
C GLU A 335 27.27 -6.48 -17.75
N ASN A 336 27.82 -5.26 -17.82
CA ASN A 336 28.66 -4.73 -16.73
C ASN A 336 27.85 -4.60 -15.43
N VAL A 337 26.60 -4.10 -15.50
CA VAL A 337 25.71 -4.02 -14.33
C VAL A 337 25.44 -5.41 -13.77
N ARG A 338 25.16 -6.39 -14.64
CA ARG A 338 24.96 -7.78 -14.24
C ARG A 338 26.16 -8.34 -13.49
N HIS A 339 27.37 -8.14 -14.03
CA HIS A 339 28.61 -8.63 -13.44
C HIS A 339 28.80 -8.08 -12.01
N GLU A 340 28.63 -6.78 -11.83
CA GLU A 340 28.75 -6.12 -10.53
C GLU A 340 27.71 -6.64 -9.52
N LEU A 341 26.47 -6.86 -9.97
CA LEU A 341 25.42 -7.41 -9.12
C LEU A 341 25.67 -8.89 -8.75
N GLU A 342 26.21 -9.70 -9.68
CA GLU A 342 26.57 -11.09 -9.42
C GLU A 342 27.76 -11.18 -8.45
N GLU A 343 28.77 -10.30 -8.56
CA GLU A 343 29.88 -10.23 -7.61
C GLU A 343 29.38 -9.86 -6.21
N TYR A 344 28.58 -8.81 -6.11
CA TYR A 344 27.95 -8.42 -4.85
C TYR A 344 27.15 -9.56 -4.22
N GLN A 345 26.37 -10.28 -5.02
CA GLN A 345 25.57 -11.40 -4.52
C GLN A 345 26.44 -12.56 -4.02
N LYS A 346 27.51 -12.94 -4.75
CA LYS A 346 28.46 -13.97 -4.31
C LYS A 346 29.09 -13.63 -2.97
N GLU A 347 29.44 -12.38 -2.79
CA GLU A 347 29.99 -11.88 -1.54
C GLU A 347 28.96 -11.97 -0.39
N GLN A 348 27.71 -11.55 -0.61
CA GLN A 348 26.63 -11.69 0.36
C GLN A 348 26.34 -13.16 0.69
N GLU A 349 26.41 -14.06 -0.29
CA GLU A 349 26.26 -15.50 -0.07
C GLU A 349 27.39 -16.08 0.77
N GLY A 350 28.63 -15.60 0.58
CA GLY A 350 29.76 -15.99 1.42
C GLY A 350 29.64 -15.58 2.90
N LEU A 351 28.85 -14.53 3.18
CA LEU A 351 28.57 -14.06 4.53
C LEU A 351 27.39 -14.81 5.21
N ARG A 352 26.66 -15.64 4.46
CA ARG A 352 25.53 -16.41 5.01
C ARG A 352 26.01 -17.50 5.95
N ASN A 353 25.34 -17.59 7.08
CA ASN A 353 25.58 -18.61 8.10
C ASN A 353 24.36 -19.53 8.27
N ALA A 354 24.51 -20.62 9.04
CA ALA A 354 23.43 -21.58 9.32
C ALA A 354 22.18 -20.92 9.91
N ARG A 355 22.33 -19.86 10.72
CA ARG A 355 21.22 -19.12 11.31
C ARG A 355 20.41 -18.37 10.23
N SER A 356 21.06 -17.75 9.25
CA SER A 356 20.40 -17.07 8.13
C SER A 356 19.63 -18.06 7.24
N ASN A 357 20.24 -19.23 6.95
CA ASN A 357 19.55 -20.28 6.18
C ASN A 357 18.38 -20.87 6.97
N GLY A 358 18.50 -21.00 8.29
CA GLY A 358 17.41 -21.43 9.19
C GLY A 358 16.23 -20.48 9.13
N ARG A 359 16.47 -19.16 9.11
CA ARG A 359 15.39 -18.16 8.97
C ARG A 359 14.64 -18.30 7.65
N LEU A 360 15.34 -18.47 6.53
CA LEU A 360 14.69 -18.70 5.23
C LEU A 360 13.83 -19.98 5.22
N LEU A 361 14.31 -21.06 5.83
CA LEU A 361 13.55 -22.30 5.95
C LEU A 361 12.26 -22.09 6.77
N VAL A 362 12.37 -21.41 7.92
CA VAL A 362 11.20 -21.06 8.75
C VAL A 362 10.20 -20.24 7.95
N GLN A 363 10.65 -19.21 7.24
CA GLN A 363 9.77 -18.37 6.43
C GLN A 363 9.08 -19.17 5.31
N ALA A 364 9.79 -20.09 4.66
CA ALA A 364 9.21 -20.96 3.63
C ALA A 364 8.17 -21.95 4.22
N LEU A 365 8.45 -22.52 5.38
CA LEU A 365 7.50 -23.41 6.07
C LEU A 365 6.26 -22.64 6.53
N VAL A 366 6.42 -21.44 7.07
CA VAL A 366 5.29 -20.60 7.50
C VAL A 366 4.48 -20.13 6.29
N ALA A 367 5.11 -19.83 5.14
CA ALA A 367 4.39 -19.53 3.90
C ALA A 367 3.52 -20.72 3.44
N LEU A 368 4.03 -21.95 3.54
CA LEU A 368 3.25 -23.15 3.25
C LEU A 368 2.10 -23.32 4.24
N ILE A 369 2.35 -23.14 5.56
CA ILE A 369 1.31 -23.19 6.58
C ILE A 369 0.23 -22.14 6.33
N LEU A 370 0.61 -20.91 5.96
CA LEU A 370 -0.31 -19.85 5.57
C LEU A 370 -1.22 -20.30 4.43
N ALA A 371 -0.66 -20.81 3.34
CA ALA A 371 -1.43 -21.27 2.18
C ALA A 371 -2.41 -22.40 2.57
N LEU A 372 -1.98 -23.36 3.39
CA LEU A 372 -2.83 -24.45 3.88
C LEU A 372 -3.93 -23.94 4.84
N ALA A 373 -3.59 -23.01 5.76
CA ALA A 373 -4.55 -22.44 6.70
C ALA A 373 -5.66 -21.67 5.98
N LEU A 374 -5.34 -20.94 4.94
CA LEU A 374 -6.32 -20.25 4.08
C LEU A 374 -7.16 -21.25 3.26
N ALA A 375 -6.52 -22.23 2.63
CA ALA A 375 -7.22 -23.22 1.80
C ALA A 375 -8.20 -24.08 2.61
N PHE A 376 -7.81 -24.51 3.82
CA PHE A 376 -8.65 -25.33 4.69
C PHE A 376 -9.50 -24.52 5.69
N HIS A 377 -9.47 -23.19 5.57
CA HIS A 377 -10.27 -22.29 6.42
C HIS A 377 -10.11 -22.56 7.93
N TRP A 378 -8.85 -22.69 8.40
CA TRP A 378 -8.58 -23.02 9.81
C TRP A 378 -9.06 -21.92 10.77
N ALA A 379 -9.05 -20.67 10.36
CA ALA A 379 -9.53 -19.53 11.11
C ALA A 379 -9.88 -18.35 10.17
N ALA A 380 -10.53 -17.33 10.73
CA ALA A 380 -10.72 -16.06 10.01
C ALA A 380 -9.37 -15.51 9.53
N VAL A 381 -9.36 -14.91 8.33
CA VAL A 381 -8.12 -14.54 7.61
C VAL A 381 -7.19 -13.65 8.45
N GLY A 382 -7.74 -12.69 9.19
CA GLY A 382 -6.93 -11.85 10.08
C GLY A 382 -6.25 -12.64 11.21
N LEU A 383 -6.90 -13.67 11.75
CA LEU A 383 -6.30 -14.55 12.78
C LEU A 383 -5.21 -15.45 12.19
N VAL A 384 -5.36 -15.88 10.93
CA VAL A 384 -4.28 -16.56 10.20
C VAL A 384 -3.07 -15.65 10.07
N GLY A 385 -3.27 -14.35 9.77
CA GLY A 385 -2.20 -13.36 9.78
C GLY A 385 -1.49 -13.22 11.13
N LEU A 386 -2.25 -13.21 12.25
CA LEU A 386 -1.68 -13.20 13.59
C LEU A 386 -0.87 -14.48 13.88
N MET A 387 -1.35 -15.65 13.45
CA MET A 387 -0.60 -16.91 13.54
C MET A 387 0.75 -16.81 12.80
N VAL A 388 0.77 -16.21 11.60
CA VAL A 388 2.00 -15.97 10.83
C VAL A 388 2.97 -15.08 11.61
N ILE A 389 2.51 -13.97 12.22
CA ILE A 389 3.34 -13.11 13.07
C ILE A 389 3.97 -13.94 14.19
N VAL A 390 3.16 -14.70 14.94
CA VAL A 390 3.63 -15.50 16.09
C VAL A 390 4.67 -16.52 15.66
N LEU A 391 4.41 -17.29 14.60
CA LEU A 391 5.35 -18.30 14.11
C LEU A 391 6.67 -17.68 13.63
N LEU A 392 6.60 -16.62 12.82
CA LEU A 392 7.80 -15.99 12.29
C LEU A 392 8.63 -15.30 13.36
N THR A 393 8.00 -14.61 14.31
CA THR A 393 8.73 -13.92 15.38
C THR A 393 9.35 -14.90 16.38
N ALA A 394 8.60 -15.93 16.77
CA ALA A 394 9.08 -16.95 17.70
C ALA A 394 10.28 -17.73 17.15
N PHE A 395 10.21 -18.19 15.90
CA PHE A 395 11.27 -19.03 15.31
C PHE A 395 12.42 -18.23 14.67
N ASN A 396 12.24 -16.92 14.38
CA ASN A 396 13.32 -16.06 13.92
C ASN A 396 13.99 -15.24 15.05
N GLY A 397 13.54 -15.41 16.31
CA GLY A 397 14.12 -14.76 17.48
C GLY A 397 13.82 -13.26 17.57
N VAL A 398 12.66 -12.83 17.10
CA VAL A 398 12.14 -11.47 17.25
C VAL A 398 11.33 -11.41 18.55
N ILE A 399 11.92 -10.81 19.60
CA ILE A 399 11.33 -10.80 20.95
C ILE A 399 11.09 -9.38 21.49
N GLU A 400 11.53 -8.35 20.77
CA GLU A 400 11.48 -6.97 21.22
C GLU A 400 10.27 -6.25 20.65
N GLU A 401 9.53 -5.54 21.49
CA GLU A 401 8.29 -4.83 21.13
C GLU A 401 8.48 -3.84 19.97
N HIS A 402 9.62 -3.13 19.95
CA HIS A 402 9.88 -2.14 18.89
C HIS A 402 10.06 -2.79 17.50
N GLN A 403 10.50 -4.05 17.43
CA GLN A 403 10.62 -4.78 16.16
C GLN A 403 9.24 -5.21 15.63
N LEU A 404 8.31 -5.54 16.55
CA LEU A 404 6.91 -5.76 16.21
C LEU A 404 6.26 -4.45 15.75
N GLY A 405 6.50 -3.33 16.43
CA GLY A 405 5.95 -2.02 16.07
C GLY A 405 6.22 -1.65 14.63
N LYS A 406 7.45 -1.86 14.14
CA LYS A 406 7.83 -1.60 12.74
C LYS A 406 6.99 -2.36 11.71
N ALA A 407 6.57 -3.57 12.01
CA ALA A 407 5.72 -4.34 11.12
C ALA A 407 4.31 -3.74 10.99
N PHE A 408 3.80 -3.15 12.08
CA PHE A 408 2.50 -2.48 12.08
C PHE A 408 2.55 -1.06 11.50
N GLU A 409 3.70 -0.39 11.51
CA GLU A 409 3.87 0.94 10.89
C GLU A 409 3.46 0.95 9.41
N GLU A 410 3.66 -0.16 8.69
CA GLU A 410 3.27 -0.28 7.28
C GLU A 410 1.76 -0.53 7.11
N ALA A 411 1.10 -1.20 8.05
CA ALA A 411 -0.31 -1.57 7.98
C ALA A 411 -1.27 -0.45 8.44
N LEU A 412 -0.90 0.27 9.50
CA LEU A 412 -1.80 1.21 10.19
C LEU A 412 -2.33 2.38 9.33
N PRO A 413 -1.52 3.04 8.46
CA PRO A 413 -2.03 4.16 7.67
C PRO A 413 -3.20 3.78 6.76
N PHE A 414 -3.08 2.65 6.06
CA PHE A 414 -4.13 2.17 5.18
C PHE A 414 -5.35 1.64 5.95
N THR A 415 -5.13 0.93 7.05
CA THR A 415 -6.22 0.48 7.95
C THR A 415 -7.02 1.66 8.49
N SER A 416 -6.36 2.75 8.88
CA SER A 416 -7.03 3.98 9.34
C SER A 416 -7.84 4.65 8.23
N LEU A 417 -7.30 4.67 7.01
CA LEU A 417 -8.01 5.20 5.84
C LEU A 417 -9.25 4.37 5.51
N LEU A 418 -9.19 3.05 5.68
CA LEU A 418 -10.34 2.17 5.48
C LEU A 418 -11.51 2.52 6.41
N VAL A 419 -11.23 2.86 7.66
CA VAL A 419 -12.29 3.31 8.59
C VAL A 419 -12.92 4.62 8.13
N VAL A 420 -12.15 5.53 7.52
CA VAL A 420 -12.69 6.74 6.88
C VAL A 420 -13.58 6.36 5.69
N PHE A 421 -13.23 5.34 4.90
CA PHE A 421 -14.10 4.84 3.83
C PHE A 421 -15.46 4.38 4.38
N PHE A 422 -15.46 3.62 5.48
CA PHE A 422 -16.71 3.16 6.10
C PHE A 422 -17.60 4.30 6.57
N ALA A 423 -17.04 5.43 7.02
CA ALA A 423 -17.83 6.60 7.36
C ALA A 423 -18.52 7.23 6.13
N ILE A 424 -17.85 7.27 4.99
CA ILE A 424 -18.46 7.73 3.73
C ILE A 424 -19.48 6.71 3.21
N VAL A 425 -19.21 5.41 3.34
CA VAL A 425 -20.17 4.34 2.98
C VAL A 425 -21.43 4.41 3.85
N ALA A 426 -21.29 4.63 5.16
CA ALA A 426 -22.43 4.85 6.05
C ALA A 426 -23.32 6.01 5.58
N MET A 427 -22.70 7.13 5.17
CA MET A 427 -23.44 8.27 4.59
C MET A 427 -24.14 7.87 3.27
N ILE A 428 -23.49 7.10 2.41
CA ILE A 428 -24.06 6.63 1.14
C ILE A 428 -25.33 5.79 1.41
N HIS A 429 -25.25 4.89 2.39
CA HIS A 429 -26.39 4.06 2.81
C HIS A 429 -27.53 4.89 3.40
N ASP A 430 -27.24 5.76 4.37
CA ASP A 430 -28.26 6.57 5.04
C ASP A 430 -29.00 7.50 4.08
N GLN A 431 -28.32 7.99 3.05
CA GLN A 431 -28.90 8.90 2.05
C GLN A 431 -29.39 8.18 0.79
N HIS A 432 -29.33 6.83 0.72
CA HIS A 432 -29.77 6.01 -0.42
C HIS A 432 -29.20 6.49 -1.77
N LEU A 433 -27.92 6.91 -1.81
CA LEU A 433 -27.35 7.61 -2.96
C LEU A 433 -27.25 6.73 -4.20
N PHE A 434 -26.92 5.46 -4.04
CA PHE A 434 -26.71 4.53 -5.16
C PHE A 434 -28.00 3.79 -5.57
N THR A 435 -29.08 3.86 -4.81
CA THR A 435 -30.36 3.22 -5.17
C THR A 435 -30.81 3.54 -6.60
N PRO A 436 -30.80 4.80 -7.09
CA PRO A 436 -31.18 5.07 -8.48
C PRO A 436 -30.24 4.47 -9.52
N VAL A 437 -28.96 4.32 -9.20
CA VAL A 437 -27.98 3.67 -10.10
C VAL A 437 -28.28 2.18 -10.19
N ILE A 438 -28.53 1.54 -9.07
CA ILE A 438 -28.87 0.11 -9.00
C ILE A 438 -30.20 -0.14 -9.73
N ASP A 439 -31.24 0.66 -9.45
CA ASP A 439 -32.55 0.56 -10.12
C ASP A 439 -32.40 0.69 -11.65
N ALA A 440 -31.58 1.64 -12.12
CA ALA A 440 -31.32 1.81 -13.53
C ALA A 440 -30.66 0.57 -14.16
N VAL A 441 -29.69 -0.05 -13.48
CA VAL A 441 -29.05 -1.28 -13.97
C VAL A 441 -30.01 -2.48 -13.86
N LEU A 442 -30.75 -2.62 -12.76
CA LEU A 442 -31.72 -3.71 -12.59
C LEU A 442 -32.92 -3.61 -13.56
N SER A 443 -33.18 -2.43 -14.13
CA SER A 443 -34.17 -2.27 -15.22
C SER A 443 -33.69 -2.83 -16.59
N MET A 444 -32.39 -3.09 -16.73
CA MET A 444 -31.81 -3.69 -17.96
C MET A 444 -32.11 -5.20 -18.03
N GLN A 445 -31.87 -5.77 -19.20
CA GLN A 445 -31.99 -7.23 -19.37
C GLN A 445 -30.97 -7.96 -18.47
N PRO A 446 -31.34 -9.05 -17.79
CA PRO A 446 -30.48 -9.75 -16.83
C PRO A 446 -29.10 -10.12 -17.40
N GLU A 447 -29.03 -10.54 -18.66
CA GLU A 447 -27.81 -10.96 -19.33
C GLU A 447 -26.79 -9.85 -19.52
N VAL A 448 -27.23 -8.57 -19.50
CA VAL A 448 -26.37 -7.40 -19.69
C VAL A 448 -25.87 -6.84 -18.37
N ARG A 449 -26.58 -7.09 -17.27
CA ARG A 449 -26.30 -6.51 -15.94
C ARG A 449 -24.85 -6.76 -15.47
N PRO A 450 -24.31 -8.00 -15.51
CA PRO A 450 -22.94 -8.25 -15.08
C PRO A 450 -21.91 -7.43 -15.86
N SER A 451 -22.09 -7.33 -17.18
CA SER A 451 -21.20 -6.54 -18.04
C SER A 451 -21.26 -5.05 -17.72
N MET A 452 -22.43 -4.52 -17.41
CA MET A 452 -22.60 -3.11 -17.00
C MET A 452 -21.98 -2.84 -15.63
N PHE A 453 -22.13 -3.76 -14.68
CA PHE A 453 -21.46 -3.66 -13.37
C PHE A 453 -19.94 -3.71 -13.52
N PHE A 454 -19.40 -4.61 -14.35
CA PHE A 454 -17.98 -4.67 -14.66
C PHE A 454 -17.45 -3.33 -15.20
N LEU A 455 -18.15 -2.74 -16.19
CA LEU A 455 -17.75 -1.47 -16.79
C LEU A 455 -17.85 -0.31 -15.81
N ALA A 456 -18.96 -0.18 -15.08
CA ALA A 456 -19.17 0.90 -14.11
C ALA A 456 -18.13 0.86 -13.01
N ASN A 457 -17.91 -0.31 -12.42
CA ASN A 457 -16.88 -0.51 -11.39
C ASN A 457 -15.48 -0.26 -11.94
N GLY A 458 -15.19 -0.75 -13.17
CA GLY A 458 -13.89 -0.57 -13.83
C GLY A 458 -13.56 0.89 -14.07
N ILE A 459 -14.48 1.67 -14.63
CA ILE A 459 -14.26 3.10 -14.89
C ILE A 459 -14.04 3.86 -13.59
N LEU A 460 -14.84 3.59 -12.56
CA LEU A 460 -14.72 4.27 -11.28
C LEU A 460 -13.41 3.88 -10.57
N SER A 461 -13.03 2.61 -10.60
CA SER A 461 -11.78 2.10 -10.02
C SER A 461 -10.51 2.59 -10.72
N MET A 462 -10.57 3.01 -11.98
CA MET A 462 -9.43 3.66 -12.63
C MET A 462 -9.05 5.00 -11.98
N ILE A 463 -9.97 5.67 -11.31
CA ILE A 463 -9.77 7.03 -10.76
C ILE A 463 -9.80 7.02 -9.22
N SER A 464 -10.48 6.05 -8.62
CA SER A 464 -10.73 5.94 -7.19
C SER A 464 -10.14 4.65 -6.62
N ASP A 465 -10.13 4.52 -5.31
CA ASP A 465 -9.68 3.31 -4.61
C ASP A 465 -10.65 2.14 -4.81
N ASN A 466 -10.11 0.94 -5.07
CA ASN A 466 -10.87 -0.29 -5.33
C ASN A 466 -11.74 -0.70 -4.15
N VAL A 467 -11.24 -0.55 -2.92
CA VAL A 467 -11.97 -0.96 -1.71
C VAL A 467 -13.22 -0.12 -1.55
N PHE A 468 -13.09 1.20 -1.75
CA PHE A 468 -14.22 2.11 -1.71
C PHE A 468 -15.28 1.74 -2.75
N VAL A 469 -14.88 1.56 -4.02
CA VAL A 469 -15.80 1.22 -5.11
C VAL A 469 -16.52 -0.11 -4.84
N ALA A 470 -15.75 -1.15 -4.51
CA ALA A 470 -16.31 -2.48 -4.25
C ALA A 470 -17.28 -2.46 -3.06
N THR A 471 -16.95 -1.74 -1.97
CA THR A 471 -17.79 -1.65 -0.78
C THR A 471 -19.16 -1.07 -1.11
N VAL A 472 -19.18 0.03 -1.86
CA VAL A 472 -20.45 0.68 -2.25
C VAL A 472 -21.31 -0.27 -3.07
N TYR A 473 -20.76 -0.83 -4.15
CA TYR A 473 -21.56 -1.63 -5.07
C TYR A 473 -21.99 -2.98 -4.49
N ILE A 474 -21.14 -3.67 -3.72
CA ILE A 474 -21.51 -4.99 -3.18
C ILE A 474 -22.60 -4.88 -2.10
N ASN A 475 -22.58 -3.82 -1.29
CA ASN A 475 -23.59 -3.59 -0.27
C ASN A 475 -24.95 -3.26 -0.88
N GLU A 476 -24.99 -2.45 -1.93
CA GLU A 476 -26.22 -2.15 -2.65
C GLU A 476 -26.82 -3.38 -3.36
N VAL A 477 -25.96 -4.20 -4.00
CA VAL A 477 -26.40 -5.46 -4.62
C VAL A 477 -26.88 -6.46 -3.55
N LYS A 478 -26.25 -6.45 -2.36
CA LYS A 478 -26.72 -7.25 -1.22
C LYS A 478 -28.09 -6.79 -0.73
N ALA A 479 -28.32 -5.48 -0.63
CA ALA A 479 -29.63 -4.94 -0.28
C ALA A 479 -30.71 -5.35 -1.31
N ALA A 480 -30.39 -5.38 -2.61
CA ALA A 480 -31.28 -5.87 -3.65
C ALA A 480 -31.59 -7.38 -3.50
N LEU A 481 -30.62 -8.19 -3.08
CA LEU A 481 -30.84 -9.60 -2.75
C LEU A 481 -31.75 -9.75 -1.52
N ASP A 482 -31.47 -9.00 -0.46
CA ASP A 482 -32.23 -9.08 0.80
C ASP A 482 -33.68 -8.59 0.67
N SER A 483 -33.93 -7.64 -0.23
CA SER A 483 -35.29 -7.20 -0.59
C SER A 483 -36.02 -8.15 -1.54
N GLY A 484 -35.32 -9.16 -2.09
CA GLY A 484 -35.89 -10.08 -3.07
C GLY A 484 -36.01 -9.51 -4.49
N ALA A 485 -35.36 -8.37 -4.78
CA ALA A 485 -35.35 -7.76 -6.11
C ALA A 485 -34.49 -8.56 -7.11
N ILE A 486 -33.48 -9.31 -6.63
CA ILE A 486 -32.66 -10.22 -7.40
C ILE A 486 -32.57 -11.58 -6.72
N THR A 487 -32.23 -12.62 -7.50
CA THR A 487 -32.00 -13.98 -7.01
C THR A 487 -30.57 -14.17 -6.54
N ARG A 488 -30.30 -15.23 -5.73
CA ARG A 488 -28.94 -15.56 -5.29
C ARG A 488 -27.97 -15.81 -6.45
N PRO A 489 -28.31 -16.59 -7.49
CA PRO A 489 -27.42 -16.75 -8.65
C PRO A 489 -27.09 -15.41 -9.34
N GLU A 490 -28.07 -14.52 -9.48
CA GLU A 490 -27.85 -13.19 -10.06
C GLU A 490 -26.94 -12.33 -9.17
N PHE A 491 -27.14 -12.37 -7.84
CA PHE A 491 -26.23 -11.73 -6.91
C PHE A 491 -24.80 -12.22 -7.08
N ASP A 492 -24.59 -13.55 -7.19
CA ASP A 492 -23.26 -14.13 -7.38
C ASP A 492 -22.61 -13.65 -8.69
N GLN A 493 -23.38 -13.57 -9.79
CA GLN A 493 -22.89 -13.02 -11.07
C GLN A 493 -22.49 -11.55 -10.95
N LEU A 494 -23.30 -10.73 -10.29
CA LEU A 494 -22.99 -9.32 -10.07
C LEU A 494 -21.78 -9.13 -9.14
N ALA A 495 -21.64 -9.94 -8.11
CA ALA A 495 -20.49 -9.93 -7.21
C ALA A 495 -19.18 -10.29 -7.95
N ILE A 496 -19.19 -11.25 -8.87
CA ILE A 496 -18.06 -11.57 -9.76
C ILE A 496 -17.71 -10.36 -10.62
N ALA A 497 -18.72 -9.74 -11.23
CA ALA A 497 -18.53 -8.57 -12.09
C ALA A 497 -17.97 -7.36 -11.31
N ILE A 498 -18.45 -7.13 -10.08
CA ILE A 498 -17.91 -6.10 -9.18
C ILE A 498 -16.44 -6.39 -8.86
N ASN A 499 -16.12 -7.61 -8.40
CA ASN A 499 -14.75 -7.98 -8.04
C ASN A 499 -13.78 -7.84 -9.20
N THR A 500 -14.12 -8.41 -10.34
CA THR A 500 -13.24 -8.41 -11.51
C THR A 500 -13.20 -7.05 -12.20
N GLY A 501 -14.28 -6.30 -12.18
CA GLY A 501 -14.36 -4.92 -12.66
C GLY A 501 -13.53 -3.95 -11.84
N THR A 502 -13.52 -4.07 -10.51
CA THR A 502 -12.68 -3.22 -9.65
C THR A 502 -11.19 -3.55 -9.76
N ASN A 503 -10.82 -4.81 -10.07
CA ASN A 503 -9.43 -5.25 -10.07
C ASN A 503 -8.73 -5.13 -11.43
N LEU A 504 -9.36 -5.57 -12.53
CA LEU A 504 -8.67 -5.71 -13.82
C LEU A 504 -8.44 -4.37 -14.56
N PRO A 505 -9.44 -3.48 -14.71
CA PRO A 505 -9.25 -2.18 -15.36
C PRO A 505 -8.48 -1.18 -14.50
N SER A 506 -8.47 -1.33 -13.19
CA SER A 506 -7.86 -0.37 -12.23
C SER A 506 -6.35 -0.20 -12.38
N VAL A 507 -5.66 -1.14 -13.05
CA VAL A 507 -4.24 -0.99 -13.41
C VAL A 507 -3.97 0.22 -14.32
N ALA A 508 -5.00 0.89 -14.83
CA ALA A 508 -4.90 2.06 -15.69
C ALA A 508 -4.13 3.22 -15.08
N THR A 509 -4.29 3.44 -13.80
CA THR A 509 -3.66 4.57 -13.10
C THR A 509 -3.09 4.16 -11.75
N PRO A 510 -2.12 4.92 -11.23
CA PRO A 510 -1.61 4.69 -9.89
C PRO A 510 -2.67 4.79 -8.78
N ASN A 511 -3.72 5.59 -8.98
CA ASN A 511 -4.78 5.75 -7.98
C ASN A 511 -5.73 4.55 -7.94
N GLY A 512 -5.89 3.85 -9.06
CA GLY A 512 -6.77 2.70 -9.17
C GLY A 512 -6.22 1.44 -8.47
N GLN A 513 -4.91 1.35 -8.28
CA GLN A 513 -4.27 0.18 -7.66
C GLN A 513 -3.32 0.62 -6.54
N ALA A 514 -3.57 0.18 -5.32
CA ALA A 514 -2.74 0.52 -4.16
C ALA A 514 -1.26 0.16 -4.38
N ALA A 515 -0.96 -0.97 -5.02
CA ALA A 515 0.39 -1.41 -5.36
C ALA A 515 1.11 -0.45 -6.31
N PHE A 516 0.40 0.12 -7.29
CA PHE A 516 0.93 1.11 -8.23
C PHE A 516 1.20 2.45 -7.54
N LEU A 517 0.26 2.90 -6.71
CA LEU A 517 0.43 4.11 -5.91
C LEU A 517 1.63 3.98 -4.98
N PHE A 518 1.77 2.83 -4.33
CA PHE A 518 2.87 2.55 -3.42
C PHE A 518 4.23 2.54 -4.14
N LEU A 519 4.34 1.95 -5.34
CA LEU A 519 5.56 2.04 -6.15
C LEU A 519 5.88 3.50 -6.51
N LEU A 520 4.88 4.27 -6.94
CA LEU A 520 5.07 5.65 -7.38
C LEU A 520 5.44 6.61 -6.23
N THR A 521 4.95 6.35 -5.01
CA THR A 521 5.27 7.15 -3.81
C THR A 521 6.56 6.70 -3.12
N SER A 522 7.11 5.56 -3.51
CA SER A 522 8.33 5.02 -2.93
C SER A 522 9.58 5.85 -3.26
N GLY A 523 10.62 5.73 -2.44
CA GLY A 523 11.93 6.31 -2.72
C GLY A 523 12.58 5.79 -4.02
N LEU A 524 12.11 4.68 -4.57
CA LEU A 524 12.62 4.10 -5.82
C LEU A 524 12.14 4.86 -7.07
N ALA A 525 10.92 5.36 -7.06
CA ALA A 525 10.32 6.02 -8.24
C ALA A 525 11.19 7.16 -8.82
N PRO A 526 11.69 8.12 -8.02
CA PRO A 526 12.61 9.14 -8.55
C PRO A 526 13.94 8.55 -9.03
N LEU A 527 14.48 7.53 -8.36
CA LEU A 527 15.75 6.88 -8.74
C LEU A 527 15.69 6.27 -10.14
N ILE A 528 14.60 5.61 -10.47
CA ILE A 528 14.36 5.01 -11.79
C ILE A 528 13.65 5.98 -12.75
N ARG A 529 13.47 7.24 -12.36
CA ARG A 529 12.77 8.29 -13.14
C ARG A 529 11.37 7.85 -13.58
N LEU A 530 10.61 7.19 -12.69
CA LEU A 530 9.22 6.81 -12.91
C LEU A 530 8.30 7.95 -12.47
N SER A 531 7.57 8.52 -13.40
CA SER A 531 6.57 9.57 -13.15
C SER A 531 5.15 9.01 -13.31
N TYR A 532 4.15 9.72 -12.79
CA TYR A 532 2.74 9.36 -12.93
C TYR A 532 2.35 9.12 -14.41
N GLY A 533 2.62 10.08 -15.30
CA GLY A 533 2.28 9.96 -16.71
C GLY A 533 3.00 8.80 -17.40
N ARG A 534 4.28 8.54 -17.05
CA ARG A 534 5.02 7.40 -17.58
C ARG A 534 4.43 6.08 -17.12
N MET A 535 4.00 5.99 -15.85
CA MET A 535 3.36 4.80 -15.30
C MET A 535 2.03 4.51 -16.01
N VAL A 536 1.20 5.52 -16.24
CA VAL A 536 -0.05 5.41 -17.02
C VAL A 536 0.21 4.94 -18.45
N ILE A 537 1.22 5.49 -19.15
CA ILE A 537 1.59 5.06 -20.51
C ILE A 537 2.05 3.60 -20.51
N MET A 538 2.85 3.18 -19.53
CA MET A 538 3.31 1.79 -19.40
C MET A 538 2.16 0.84 -19.04
N ALA A 539 1.21 1.27 -18.24
CA ALA A 539 0.04 0.48 -17.84
C ALA A 539 -1.02 0.35 -18.94
N LEU A 540 -1.09 1.29 -19.88
CA LEU A 540 -2.14 1.37 -20.91
C LEU A 540 -2.37 0.06 -21.69
N PRO A 541 -1.34 -0.65 -22.20
CA PRO A 541 -1.55 -1.91 -22.91
C PRO A 541 -2.21 -2.97 -22.02
N TYR A 542 -1.81 -3.05 -20.75
CA TYR A 542 -2.42 -3.94 -19.77
C TYR A 542 -3.87 -3.57 -19.50
N THR A 543 -4.17 -2.30 -19.31
CA THR A 543 -5.53 -1.81 -19.08
C THR A 543 -6.48 -2.25 -20.21
N VAL A 544 -6.06 -2.05 -21.46
CA VAL A 544 -6.86 -2.42 -22.63
C VAL A 544 -7.06 -3.94 -22.71
N VAL A 545 -6.00 -4.71 -22.51
CA VAL A 545 -6.07 -6.18 -22.60
C VAL A 545 -6.86 -6.75 -21.42
N LEU A 546 -6.55 -6.36 -20.19
CA LEU A 546 -7.21 -6.92 -19.01
C LEU A 546 -8.67 -6.48 -18.90
N GLY A 547 -8.95 -5.20 -19.20
CA GLY A 547 -10.32 -4.69 -19.25
C GLY A 547 -11.15 -5.37 -20.36
N GLY A 548 -10.56 -5.54 -21.55
CA GLY A 548 -11.23 -6.20 -22.68
C GLY A 548 -11.46 -7.69 -22.46
N VAL A 549 -10.44 -8.42 -21.98
CA VAL A 549 -10.57 -9.87 -21.68
C VAL A 549 -11.50 -10.08 -20.48
N GLY A 550 -11.39 -9.27 -19.42
CA GLY A 550 -12.28 -9.35 -18.27
C GLY A 550 -13.74 -9.15 -18.66
N LEU A 551 -14.04 -8.11 -19.44
CA LEU A 551 -15.39 -7.83 -19.93
C LEU A 551 -15.91 -8.98 -20.82
N ALA A 552 -15.07 -9.48 -21.74
CA ALA A 552 -15.44 -10.59 -22.60
C ALA A 552 -15.74 -11.87 -21.79
N CYS A 553 -14.92 -12.18 -20.77
CA CYS A 553 -15.15 -13.33 -19.91
C CYS A 553 -16.42 -13.17 -19.06
N VAL A 554 -16.69 -11.98 -18.52
CA VAL A 554 -17.95 -11.71 -17.81
C VAL A 554 -19.15 -11.88 -18.73
N ALA A 555 -19.08 -11.36 -19.95
CA ALA A 555 -20.19 -11.48 -20.91
C ALA A 555 -20.42 -12.91 -21.44
N LEU A 556 -19.40 -13.78 -21.43
CA LEU A 556 -19.48 -15.12 -22.01
C LEU A 556 -19.70 -16.24 -20.97
N PHE A 557 -19.23 -16.05 -19.74
CA PHE A 557 -19.16 -17.11 -18.73
C PHE A 557 -19.96 -16.80 -17.47
N ILE A 558 -20.37 -15.53 -17.29
CA ILE A 558 -21.11 -15.07 -16.13
C ILE A 558 -22.51 -14.60 -16.55
#